data_f69a0d011e0b68b06f8800871091522e
#
_entry.id   f69a0d011e0b68b06f8800871091522e
#
_cell.length_a   1.000
_cell.length_b   1.000
_cell.length_c   1.000
_cell.angle_alpha   90.00
_cell.angle_beta   90.00
_cell.angle_gamma   90.00
#
_symmetry.space_group_name_H-M   'P 1'
#
loop_
_entity.id
_entity.type
_entity.pdbx_description
1 polymer ?
#
loop_
_entity_poly.entity_id
_entity_poly.type
_entity_poly.pdbx_seq_one_letter_code
_entity_poly.pdbx_strand_id
1 'polypeptide(L)'
;MKLICLAVLAVSLAHAQKWQPLFNGRDLSGWEPRGDGLWSVMADGTLLGQRGPMGKPPSNDVTTQVYKDWLHKQAWLYTKAEYDQYDLSLEYWLPVGGNSGIALRDTSRAENGIKEPPDFTKTPAKFAYEIQLNNGYPGDPNFSGSIYNLAKAPAGLQIPNDWNKIEISVRKDKIRVVLNGQLAAEHPGDPKRPATGPIGLQLHDRVTVAMYRNVRIRVVK
;
A
#
# COMPACT_ATOMS: atom_id res chain seq x y z
N MET A 1 -4.68 14.64 -65.77
CA MET A 1 -4.01 13.80 -64.77
C MET A 1 -4.48 14.18 -63.37
N LYS A 2 -5.32 13.38 -62.72
CA LYS A 2 -5.77 13.61 -61.33
C LYS A 2 -4.86 12.82 -60.40
N LEU A 3 -4.08 13.50 -59.58
CA LEU A 3 -3.30 12.87 -58.50
C LEU A 3 -4.24 12.45 -57.34
N ILE A 4 -4.31 11.17 -57.08
CA ILE A 4 -5.00 10.62 -55.92
C ILE A 4 -3.95 10.53 -54.82
N CYS A 5 -4.03 11.40 -53.81
CA CYS A 5 -3.23 11.27 -52.57
C CYS A 5 -3.86 10.18 -51.69
N LEU A 6 -3.20 9.05 -51.58
CA LEU A 6 -3.52 8.02 -50.61
C LEU A 6 -3.01 8.48 -49.22
N ALA A 7 -3.91 8.85 -48.33
CA ALA A 7 -3.58 9.08 -46.93
C ALA A 7 -3.46 7.72 -46.20
N VAL A 8 -2.25 7.32 -45.84
CA VAL A 8 -2.01 6.14 -45.00
C VAL A 8 -2.32 6.53 -43.56
N LEU A 9 -3.48 6.09 -43.08
CA LEU A 9 -3.79 6.15 -41.63
C LEU A 9 -2.91 5.16 -40.90
N ALA A 10 -1.87 5.64 -40.20
CA ALA A 10 -1.12 4.85 -39.26
C ALA A 10 -1.97 4.63 -37.98
N VAL A 11 -2.64 3.48 -37.93
CA VAL A 11 -3.29 3.03 -36.67
C VAL A 11 -2.21 2.57 -35.72
N SER A 12 -1.84 3.43 -34.77
CA SER A 12 -0.99 3.04 -33.66
C SER A 12 -1.77 2.08 -32.76
N LEU A 13 -1.49 0.78 -32.87
CA LEU A 13 -1.94 -0.23 -31.92
C LEU A 13 -1.29 0.09 -30.57
N ALA A 14 -2.03 0.76 -29.70
CA ALA A 14 -1.65 0.89 -28.30
C ALA A 14 -1.61 -0.54 -27.72
N HIS A 15 -0.42 -1.10 -27.56
CA HIS A 15 -0.25 -2.37 -26.85
C HIS A 15 -0.68 -2.16 -25.42
N ALA A 16 -1.86 -2.69 -25.06
CA ALA A 16 -2.32 -2.70 -23.68
C ALA A 16 -1.26 -3.38 -22.83
N GLN A 17 -0.68 -2.64 -21.90
CA GLN A 17 0.37 -3.17 -21.04
C GLN A 17 -0.21 -4.30 -20.20
N LYS A 18 0.50 -5.43 -20.18
CA LYS A 18 0.06 -6.65 -19.47
C LYS A 18 0.32 -6.52 -17.97
N TRP A 19 -0.56 -7.09 -17.17
CA TRP A 19 -0.33 -7.32 -15.76
C TRP A 19 0.89 -8.20 -15.55
N GLN A 20 1.77 -7.80 -14.65
CA GLN A 20 2.97 -8.55 -14.26
C GLN A 20 2.92 -8.85 -12.76
N PRO A 21 3.41 -10.01 -12.31
CA PRO A 21 3.60 -10.26 -10.89
C PRO A 21 4.55 -9.20 -10.31
N LEU A 22 4.11 -8.49 -9.27
CA LEU A 22 4.95 -7.60 -8.48
C LEU A 22 5.60 -8.37 -7.32
N PHE A 23 4.91 -9.41 -6.84
CA PHE A 23 5.43 -10.40 -5.90
C PHE A 23 5.40 -11.78 -6.58
N ASN A 24 6.52 -12.52 -6.50
CA ASN A 24 6.72 -13.77 -7.24
C ASN A 24 6.14 -15.02 -6.55
N GLY A 25 5.66 -14.89 -5.29
CA GLY A 25 5.12 -16.01 -4.50
C GLY A 25 6.17 -17.03 -4.03
N ARG A 26 7.46 -16.72 -4.08
CA ARG A 26 8.56 -17.65 -3.72
C ARG A 26 9.54 -17.07 -2.72
N ASP A 27 9.90 -15.80 -2.90
CA ASP A 27 10.89 -15.10 -2.09
C ASP A 27 10.65 -13.58 -2.15
N LEU A 28 11.47 -12.83 -1.43
CA LEU A 28 11.42 -11.37 -1.39
C LEU A 28 12.27 -10.69 -2.49
N SER A 29 12.61 -11.39 -3.58
CA SER A 29 13.31 -10.78 -4.71
C SER A 29 12.51 -9.59 -5.25
N GLY A 30 13.19 -8.44 -5.42
CA GLY A 30 12.54 -7.19 -5.82
C GLY A 30 11.92 -6.38 -4.67
N TRP A 31 11.98 -6.89 -3.43
CA TRP A 31 11.50 -6.21 -2.23
C TRP A 31 12.61 -6.00 -1.21
N GLU A 32 12.44 -5.03 -0.33
CA GLU A 32 13.33 -4.77 0.82
C GLU A 32 12.51 -4.51 2.09
N PRO A 33 12.78 -5.24 3.18
CA PRO A 33 12.20 -4.95 4.48
C PRO A 33 12.78 -3.65 5.08
N ARG A 34 11.92 -2.89 5.76
CA ARG A 34 12.26 -1.68 6.50
C ARG A 34 11.67 -1.78 7.91
N GLY A 35 12.49 -1.50 8.92
CA GLY A 35 12.13 -1.74 10.33
C GLY A 35 12.30 -3.20 10.74
N ASP A 36 11.61 -3.61 11.81
CA ASP A 36 11.75 -4.90 12.48
C ASP A 36 10.61 -5.90 12.15
N GLY A 37 9.96 -5.71 11.01
CA GLY A 37 8.96 -6.64 10.49
C GLY A 37 9.59 -7.95 10.00
N LEU A 38 8.94 -9.06 10.31
CA LEU A 38 9.28 -10.39 9.79
C LEU A 38 8.39 -10.67 8.59
N TRP A 39 9.03 -10.83 7.43
CA TRP A 39 8.34 -11.11 6.18
C TRP A 39 8.75 -12.49 5.67
N SER A 40 7.78 -13.35 5.42
CA SER A 40 8.00 -14.71 4.95
C SER A 40 7.02 -15.08 3.85
N VAL A 41 7.42 -16.07 3.04
CA VAL A 41 6.55 -16.63 1.99
C VAL A 41 6.08 -17.98 2.47
N MET A 42 4.77 -18.17 2.51
CA MET A 42 4.14 -19.43 2.90
C MET A 42 4.21 -20.44 1.74
N ALA A 43 3.96 -21.72 2.03
CA ALA A 43 4.04 -22.80 1.04
C ALA A 43 3.07 -22.62 -0.15
N ASP A 44 1.96 -21.92 0.06
CA ASP A 44 0.98 -21.60 -0.99
C ASP A 44 1.32 -20.32 -1.79
N GLY A 45 2.48 -19.70 -1.51
CA GLY A 45 2.92 -18.46 -2.15
C GLY A 45 2.35 -17.19 -1.51
N THR A 46 1.63 -17.29 -0.41
CA THR A 46 1.15 -16.12 0.34
C THR A 46 2.31 -15.42 1.03
N LEU A 47 2.37 -14.09 0.92
CA LEU A 47 3.28 -13.26 1.68
C LEU A 47 2.68 -13.00 3.07
N LEU A 48 3.37 -13.42 4.11
CA LEU A 48 3.02 -13.15 5.51
C LEU A 48 3.94 -12.06 6.06
N GLY A 49 3.33 -10.99 6.56
CA GLY A 49 3.99 -9.97 7.37
C GLY A 49 3.53 -10.07 8.82
N GLN A 50 4.45 -10.10 9.75
CA GLN A 50 4.19 -10.11 11.19
C GLN A 50 5.32 -9.45 11.96
N ARG A 51 5.09 -9.16 13.22
CA ARG A 51 6.14 -8.61 14.08
C ARG A 51 6.85 -9.74 14.79
N GLY A 52 8.12 -9.50 15.09
CA GLY A 52 8.88 -10.35 16.02
C GLY A 52 8.35 -10.25 17.45
N PRO A 53 8.98 -10.94 18.42
CA PRO A 53 8.62 -10.83 19.83
C PRO A 53 8.57 -9.35 20.25
N MET A 54 7.47 -8.94 20.89
CA MET A 54 7.23 -7.54 21.25
C MET A 54 8.28 -6.97 22.20
N GLY A 55 8.94 -7.82 22.98
CA GLY A 55 9.79 -7.37 24.05
C GLY A 55 9.00 -6.72 25.20
N LYS A 56 9.72 -6.21 26.20
CA LYS A 56 9.12 -5.50 27.32
C LYS A 56 8.78 -4.07 26.91
N PRO A 57 7.54 -3.57 27.15
CA PRO A 57 7.21 -2.18 26.89
C PRO A 57 8.05 -1.25 27.79
N PRO A 58 8.38 -0.04 27.30
CA PRO A 58 9.18 0.94 28.05
C PRO A 58 8.42 1.56 29.24
N SER A 59 7.08 1.37 29.27
CA SER A 59 6.20 1.83 30.34
C SER A 59 5.07 0.83 30.52
N ASN A 60 4.61 0.64 31.77
CA ASN A 60 3.38 -0.10 32.05
C ASN A 60 2.12 0.79 31.90
N ASP A 61 2.30 2.10 31.82
CA ASP A 61 1.21 3.04 31.57
C ASP A 61 1.02 3.23 30.06
N VAL A 62 -0.05 2.62 29.54
CA VAL A 62 -0.43 2.63 28.12
C VAL A 62 -0.84 4.02 27.61
N THR A 63 -1.07 4.99 28.49
CA THR A 63 -1.45 6.37 28.11
C THR A 63 -0.24 7.22 27.80
N THR A 64 0.95 6.82 28.21
CA THR A 64 2.17 7.58 27.98
C THR A 64 2.58 7.62 26.52
N GLN A 65 3.20 8.74 26.09
CA GLN A 65 3.67 8.87 24.71
C GLN A 65 4.74 7.82 24.38
N VAL A 66 5.64 7.52 25.32
CA VAL A 66 6.69 6.51 25.10
C VAL A 66 6.12 5.09 24.87
N TYR A 67 5.01 4.74 25.55
CA TYR A 67 4.31 3.49 25.28
C TYR A 67 3.66 3.49 23.89
N LYS A 68 2.97 4.59 23.54
CA LYS A 68 2.32 4.73 22.22
C LYS A 68 3.33 4.68 21.09
N ASP A 69 4.44 5.37 21.21
CA ASP A 69 5.52 5.36 20.22
C ASP A 69 6.11 3.95 20.04
N TRP A 70 6.33 3.25 21.16
CA TRP A 70 6.79 1.87 21.15
C TRP A 70 5.76 0.93 20.48
N LEU A 71 4.48 1.03 20.83
CA LEU A 71 3.41 0.18 20.28
C LEU A 71 3.24 0.42 18.78
N HIS A 72 3.13 1.67 18.36
CA HIS A 72 2.81 2.06 16.98
C HIS A 72 4.05 2.19 16.08
N LYS A 73 5.23 1.80 16.55
CA LYS A 73 6.41 1.74 15.70
C LYS A 73 6.14 0.83 14.50
N GLN A 74 6.22 1.40 13.32
CA GLN A 74 5.89 0.72 12.07
C GLN A 74 7.00 -0.20 11.57
N ALA A 75 6.63 -1.13 10.70
CA ALA A 75 7.55 -1.83 9.82
C ALA A 75 6.92 -1.96 8.44
N TRP A 76 7.76 -2.04 7.41
CA TRP A 76 7.31 -2.00 6.03
C TRP A 76 8.06 -2.99 5.15
N LEU A 77 7.45 -3.37 4.03
CA LEU A 77 8.12 -4.06 2.94
C LEU A 77 7.95 -3.22 1.67
N TYR A 78 9.05 -2.69 1.13
CA TYR A 78 9.03 -1.83 -0.05
C TYR A 78 9.51 -2.53 -1.31
N THR A 79 8.95 -2.17 -2.47
CA THR A 79 9.57 -2.52 -3.75
C THR A 79 10.92 -1.82 -3.89
N LYS A 80 11.93 -2.53 -4.42
CA LYS A 80 13.22 -1.90 -4.80
C LYS A 80 13.05 -0.95 -5.98
N ALA A 81 12.19 -1.34 -6.93
CA ALA A 81 11.83 -0.50 -8.07
C ALA A 81 10.87 0.62 -7.67
N GLU A 82 10.89 1.70 -8.45
CA GLU A 82 10.03 2.86 -8.30
C GLU A 82 9.08 2.97 -9.50
N TYR A 83 7.91 3.55 -9.27
CA TYR A 83 6.83 3.62 -10.24
C TYR A 83 6.21 5.02 -10.27
N ASP A 84 5.91 5.52 -11.47
CA ASP A 84 5.19 6.78 -11.70
C ASP A 84 3.69 6.51 -11.84
N GLN A 85 3.25 5.98 -12.99
CA GLN A 85 1.86 5.68 -13.27
C GLN A 85 1.66 4.17 -13.43
N TYR A 86 0.70 3.63 -12.71
CA TYR A 86 0.45 2.19 -12.71
C TYR A 86 -0.95 1.86 -12.23
N ASP A 87 -1.35 0.63 -12.50
CA ASP A 87 -2.43 -0.05 -11.80
C ASP A 87 -1.80 -1.14 -10.93
N LEU A 88 -2.20 -1.18 -9.67
CA LEU A 88 -1.82 -2.20 -8.69
C LEU A 88 -3.06 -3.02 -8.34
N SER A 89 -2.92 -4.34 -8.29
CA SER A 89 -3.97 -5.24 -7.83
C SER A 89 -3.37 -6.24 -6.88
N LEU A 90 -4.01 -6.44 -5.73
CA LEU A 90 -3.63 -7.46 -4.76
C LEU A 90 -4.84 -7.92 -3.94
N GLU A 91 -4.68 -9.05 -3.28
CA GLU A 91 -5.58 -9.49 -2.23
C GLU A 91 -4.85 -9.41 -0.89
N TYR A 92 -5.56 -8.94 0.14
CA TYR A 92 -5.04 -8.88 1.50
C TYR A 92 -6.00 -9.51 2.50
N TRP A 93 -5.44 -9.98 3.60
CA TRP A 93 -6.17 -10.45 4.76
C TRP A 93 -5.61 -9.81 6.03
N LEU A 94 -6.51 -9.36 6.91
CA LEU A 94 -6.20 -8.83 8.24
C LEU A 94 -7.09 -9.50 9.28
N PRO A 95 -6.57 -9.80 10.49
CA PRO A 95 -7.41 -10.20 11.60
C PRO A 95 -8.38 -9.08 12.00
N VAL A 96 -9.44 -9.41 12.71
CA VAL A 96 -10.30 -8.39 13.35
C VAL A 96 -9.45 -7.51 14.29
N GLY A 97 -9.64 -6.20 14.21
CA GLY A 97 -8.80 -5.23 14.91
C GLY A 97 -7.45 -4.99 14.24
N GLY A 98 -7.17 -5.61 13.09
CA GLY A 98 -5.92 -5.42 12.35
C GLY A 98 -5.87 -4.09 11.59
N ASN A 99 -4.67 -3.53 11.48
CA ASN A 99 -4.38 -2.30 10.74
C ASN A 99 -3.12 -2.48 9.91
N SER A 100 -3.19 -2.03 8.67
CA SER A 100 -2.11 -2.05 7.70
C SER A 100 -2.32 -0.93 6.69
N GLY A 101 -1.44 -0.82 5.69
CA GLY A 101 -1.54 0.18 4.65
C GLY A 101 -0.72 -0.18 3.42
N ILE A 102 -1.03 0.48 2.31
CA ILE A 102 -0.25 0.40 1.07
C ILE A 102 0.28 1.80 0.78
N ALA A 103 1.60 2.00 0.90
CA ALA A 103 2.24 3.24 0.51
C ALA A 103 2.43 3.30 -1.00
N LEU A 104 2.13 4.46 -1.59
CA LEU A 104 2.29 4.73 -3.02
C LEU A 104 3.29 5.87 -3.20
N ARG A 105 4.31 5.66 -4.02
CA ARG A 105 5.33 6.67 -4.35
C ARG A 105 6.08 7.22 -3.11
N ASP A 106 6.27 6.41 -2.08
CA ASP A 106 6.92 6.85 -0.85
C ASP A 106 8.44 6.80 -0.95
N THR A 107 9.04 7.90 -1.41
CA THR A 107 10.51 8.05 -1.53
C THR A 107 11.23 8.02 -0.19
N SER A 108 10.55 8.24 0.94
CA SER A 108 11.14 8.17 2.27
C SER A 108 11.30 6.73 2.77
N ARG A 109 10.62 5.75 2.13
CA ARG A 109 10.57 4.36 2.57
C ARG A 109 10.28 4.24 4.06
N ALA A 110 9.31 5.03 4.52
CA ALA A 110 8.84 5.14 5.90
C ALA A 110 9.94 5.42 6.95
N GLU A 111 11.07 5.99 6.56
CA GLU A 111 12.23 6.25 7.44
C GLU A 111 11.81 6.84 8.79
N ASN A 112 10.89 7.80 8.78
CA ASN A 112 10.44 8.48 10.00
C ASN A 112 9.52 7.62 10.88
N GLY A 113 8.75 6.71 10.30
CA GLY A 113 7.86 5.80 11.04
C GLY A 113 8.58 4.62 11.67
N ILE A 114 9.79 4.30 11.20
CA ILE A 114 10.58 3.15 11.66
C ILE A 114 11.73 3.53 12.59
N LYS A 115 12.15 4.81 12.63
CA LYS A 115 13.22 5.28 13.52
C LYS A 115 12.85 5.20 15.00
N GLU A 116 13.79 5.47 15.88
CA GLU A 116 13.61 5.47 17.33
C GLU A 116 14.01 6.83 17.93
N PRO A 117 13.10 7.61 18.54
CA PRO A 117 11.64 7.41 18.54
C PRO A 117 11.04 7.69 17.15
N PRO A 118 9.86 7.09 16.82
CA PRO A 118 9.20 7.34 15.54
C PRO A 118 8.67 8.78 15.46
N ASP A 119 8.61 9.31 14.23
CA ASP A 119 8.00 10.61 13.95
C ASP A 119 6.76 10.40 13.05
N PHE A 120 5.61 10.23 13.67
CA PHE A 120 4.35 9.99 12.96
C PHE A 120 3.82 11.22 12.21
N THR A 121 4.42 12.40 12.39
CA THR A 121 4.10 13.58 11.58
C THR A 121 4.69 13.49 10.18
N LYS A 122 5.61 12.54 9.95
CA LYS A 122 6.37 12.34 8.71
C LYS A 122 6.27 10.90 8.17
N THR A 123 5.10 10.29 8.28
CA THR A 123 4.82 8.95 7.71
C THR A 123 4.43 9.05 6.23
N PRO A 124 4.38 7.94 5.50
CA PRO A 124 3.96 7.90 4.09
C PRO A 124 2.62 8.60 3.84
N ALA A 125 1.66 8.49 4.74
CA ALA A 125 0.37 9.18 4.68
C ALA A 125 0.48 10.72 4.59
N LYS A 126 1.59 11.30 5.06
CA LYS A 126 1.83 12.76 5.06
C LYS A 126 2.62 13.23 3.85
N PHE A 127 3.62 12.48 3.42
CA PHE A 127 4.53 12.87 2.34
C PHE A 127 4.22 12.26 0.98
N ALA A 128 3.72 11.04 1.00
CA ALA A 128 3.31 10.28 -0.16
C ALA A 128 1.80 10.03 -0.11
N TYR A 129 1.36 8.85 -0.46
CA TYR A 129 -0.03 8.43 -0.28
C TYR A 129 -0.05 7.08 0.44
N GLU A 130 -0.99 6.92 1.35
CA GLU A 130 -1.24 5.65 2.00
C GLU A 130 -2.69 5.23 1.76
N ILE A 131 -2.88 4.04 1.25
CA ILE A 131 -4.19 3.42 1.13
C ILE A 131 -4.41 2.58 2.37
N GLN A 132 -5.42 2.95 3.14
CA GLN A 132 -5.74 2.32 4.41
C GLN A 132 -6.25 0.89 4.23
N LEU A 133 -5.75 -0.01 5.06
CA LEU A 133 -6.29 -1.36 5.26
C LEU A 133 -6.62 -1.52 6.75
N ASN A 134 -7.91 -1.50 7.09
CA ASN A 134 -8.40 -1.44 8.45
C ASN A 134 -9.55 -2.41 8.67
N ASN A 135 -9.36 -3.41 9.51
CA ASN A 135 -10.39 -4.38 9.87
C ASN A 135 -10.93 -4.13 11.29
N GLY A 136 -11.51 -2.94 11.50
CA GLY A 136 -12.06 -2.55 12.80
C GLY A 136 -11.01 -2.17 13.84
N TYR A 137 -9.85 -1.63 13.42
CA TYR A 137 -8.82 -1.13 14.32
C TYR A 137 -9.36 0.04 15.16
N PRO A 138 -9.27 -0.04 16.50
CA PRO A 138 -9.87 0.96 17.37
C PRO A 138 -9.27 2.35 17.18
N GLY A 139 -10.14 3.36 17.07
CA GLY A 139 -9.73 4.76 17.03
C GLY A 139 -9.30 5.30 15.67
N ASP A 140 -9.18 4.46 14.63
CA ASP A 140 -8.91 4.95 13.28
C ASP A 140 -10.22 5.23 12.51
N PRO A 141 -10.45 6.48 12.09
CA PRO A 141 -11.66 6.86 11.38
C PRO A 141 -11.65 6.54 9.89
N ASN A 142 -10.54 5.98 9.37
CA ASN A 142 -10.40 5.65 7.96
C ASN A 142 -10.66 4.16 7.75
N PHE A 143 -11.70 3.83 6.97
CA PHE A 143 -11.98 2.46 6.56
C PHE A 143 -11.03 2.00 5.45
N SER A 144 -10.93 0.68 5.26
CA SER A 144 -10.16 0.08 4.17
C SER A 144 -10.56 0.67 2.81
N GLY A 145 -9.54 0.98 2.00
CA GLY A 145 -9.72 1.65 0.71
C GLY A 145 -9.71 3.17 0.77
N SER A 146 -9.70 3.79 1.96
CA SER A 146 -9.48 5.24 2.08
C SER A 146 -8.08 5.61 1.58
N ILE A 147 -7.95 6.76 0.93
CA ILE A 147 -6.69 7.45 0.75
C ILE A 147 -6.48 8.27 2.03
N TYR A 148 -5.60 7.80 2.89
CA TYR A 148 -5.53 8.19 4.31
C TYR A 148 -5.52 9.71 4.51
N ASN A 149 -6.49 10.21 5.26
CA ASN A 149 -6.76 11.63 5.53
C ASN A 149 -7.02 12.52 4.29
N LEU A 150 -7.13 11.97 3.08
CA LEU A 150 -7.38 12.71 1.85
C LEU A 150 -8.76 12.41 1.24
N ALA A 151 -9.14 11.14 1.18
CA ALA A 151 -10.44 10.72 0.69
C ALA A 151 -10.92 9.48 1.46
N LYS A 152 -12.06 9.58 2.11
CA LYS A 152 -12.62 8.50 2.94
C LYS A 152 -13.39 7.49 2.10
N ALA A 153 -13.14 6.22 2.34
CA ALA A 153 -13.99 5.13 1.85
C ALA A 153 -15.27 5.02 2.70
N PRO A 154 -16.39 4.58 2.12
CA PRO A 154 -17.58 4.22 2.91
C PRO A 154 -17.29 2.99 3.77
N ALA A 155 -18.05 2.87 4.88
CA ALA A 155 -18.02 1.68 5.72
C ALA A 155 -18.57 0.46 4.96
N GLY A 156 -18.17 -0.75 5.40
CA GLY A 156 -18.79 -2.00 4.94
C GLY A 156 -18.26 -2.54 3.61
N LEU A 157 -17.25 -1.93 2.99
CA LEU A 157 -16.63 -2.46 1.78
C LEU A 157 -15.71 -3.65 2.06
N GLN A 158 -15.09 -3.69 3.23
CA GLN A 158 -14.24 -4.80 3.64
C GLN A 158 -15.09 -5.98 4.12
N ILE A 159 -14.72 -7.19 3.71
CA ILE A 159 -15.27 -8.45 4.21
C ILE A 159 -14.42 -8.88 5.42
N PRO A 160 -15.00 -8.91 6.64
CA PRO A 160 -14.27 -9.31 7.83
C PRO A 160 -13.82 -10.79 7.75
N ASN A 161 -12.63 -11.08 8.28
CA ASN A 161 -12.06 -12.44 8.35
C ASN A 161 -11.95 -13.18 7.01
N ASP A 162 -11.91 -12.45 5.90
CA ASP A 162 -11.75 -13.03 4.57
C ASP A 162 -10.77 -12.22 3.74
N TRP A 163 -10.36 -12.79 2.62
CA TRP A 163 -9.55 -12.13 1.62
C TRP A 163 -10.32 -10.99 0.95
N ASN A 164 -9.69 -9.84 0.89
CA ASN A 164 -10.23 -8.64 0.26
C ASN A 164 -9.39 -8.28 -0.96
N LYS A 165 -10.03 -8.09 -2.10
CA LYS A 165 -9.36 -7.63 -3.32
C LYS A 165 -9.35 -6.12 -3.41
N ILE A 166 -8.16 -5.54 -3.53
CA ILE A 166 -8.00 -4.10 -3.74
C ILE A 166 -7.31 -3.82 -5.07
N GLU A 167 -7.83 -2.84 -5.80
CA GLU A 167 -7.31 -2.37 -7.09
C GLU A 167 -7.11 -0.86 -7.00
N ILE A 168 -5.90 -0.40 -7.33
CA ILE A 168 -5.48 0.98 -7.19
C ILE A 168 -4.95 1.46 -8.52
N SER A 169 -5.55 2.51 -9.07
CA SER A 169 -5.05 3.20 -10.26
C SER A 169 -4.35 4.48 -9.83
N VAL A 170 -3.07 4.62 -10.20
CA VAL A 170 -2.24 5.78 -9.88
C VAL A 170 -1.86 6.49 -11.16
N ARG A 171 -2.29 7.74 -11.32
CA ARG A 171 -1.99 8.63 -12.46
C ARG A 171 -1.36 9.92 -11.92
N LYS A 172 -0.92 10.79 -12.81
CA LYS A 172 -0.36 12.11 -12.44
C LYS A 172 -1.36 12.96 -11.67
N ASP A 173 -2.59 12.93 -12.10
CA ASP A 173 -3.70 13.77 -11.67
C ASP A 173 -4.83 13.00 -10.99
N LYS A 174 -4.66 11.71 -10.71
CA LYS A 174 -5.71 10.90 -10.10
C LYS A 174 -5.20 9.64 -9.42
N ILE A 175 -5.67 9.42 -8.21
CA ILE A 175 -5.59 8.13 -7.50
C ILE A 175 -7.02 7.62 -7.32
N ARG A 176 -7.26 6.39 -7.73
CA ARG A 176 -8.56 5.73 -7.61
C ARG A 176 -8.39 4.37 -6.96
N VAL A 177 -9.21 4.10 -5.97
CA VAL A 177 -9.20 2.85 -5.19
C VAL A 177 -10.53 2.14 -5.33
N VAL A 178 -10.47 0.86 -5.66
CA VAL A 178 -11.62 -0.06 -5.72
C VAL A 178 -11.37 -1.19 -4.73
N LEU A 179 -12.31 -1.43 -3.83
CA LEU A 179 -12.26 -2.51 -2.86
C LEU A 179 -13.43 -3.47 -3.10
N ASN A 180 -13.14 -4.74 -3.31
CA ASN A 180 -14.12 -5.80 -3.59
C ASN A 180 -15.09 -5.43 -4.73
N GLY A 181 -14.55 -4.80 -5.80
CA GLY A 181 -15.31 -4.39 -6.97
C GLY A 181 -16.10 -3.07 -6.82
N GLN A 182 -16.07 -2.43 -5.64
CA GLN A 182 -16.78 -1.18 -5.37
C GLN A 182 -15.80 -0.01 -5.26
N LEU A 183 -16.19 1.17 -5.77
CA LEU A 183 -15.39 2.38 -5.63
C LEU A 183 -15.28 2.75 -4.13
N ALA A 184 -14.05 2.76 -3.61
CA ALA A 184 -13.77 3.12 -2.24
C ALA A 184 -13.41 4.60 -2.09
N ALA A 185 -12.45 5.09 -2.88
CA ALA A 185 -12.01 6.48 -2.82
C ALA A 185 -11.40 6.95 -4.14
N GLU A 186 -11.49 8.26 -4.37
CA GLU A 186 -10.77 8.95 -5.44
C GLU A 186 -10.17 10.26 -4.91
N HIS A 187 -9.01 10.64 -5.44
CA HIS A 187 -8.33 11.89 -5.10
C HIS A 187 -7.60 12.43 -6.34
N PRO A 188 -7.64 13.75 -6.63
CA PRO A 188 -7.02 14.33 -7.82
C PRO A 188 -5.48 14.31 -7.81
N GLY A 189 -4.87 13.77 -6.75
CA GLY A 189 -3.44 13.89 -6.54
C GLY A 189 -3.07 15.23 -5.89
N ASP A 190 -1.81 15.35 -5.51
CA ASP A 190 -1.24 16.57 -4.96
C ASP A 190 0.14 16.79 -5.61
N PRO A 191 0.36 17.86 -6.36
CA PRO A 191 1.62 18.12 -7.05
C PRO A 191 2.81 18.35 -6.10
N LYS A 192 2.55 18.56 -4.81
CA LYS A 192 3.60 18.69 -3.78
C LYS A 192 4.10 17.32 -3.29
N ARG A 193 3.40 16.23 -3.61
CA ARG A 193 3.78 14.86 -3.25
C ARG A 193 4.62 14.22 -4.36
N PRO A 194 5.45 13.20 -4.06
CA PRO A 194 6.29 12.56 -5.07
C PRO A 194 5.50 12.04 -6.27
N ALA A 195 5.99 12.34 -7.48
CA ALA A 195 5.42 11.81 -8.72
C ALA A 195 5.82 10.37 -8.98
N THR A 196 6.97 9.93 -8.46
CA THR A 196 7.56 8.60 -8.62
C THR A 196 8.07 8.13 -7.27
N GLY A 197 8.05 6.82 -7.06
CA GLY A 197 8.60 6.20 -5.85
C GLY A 197 8.14 4.75 -5.69
N PRO A 198 8.65 4.06 -4.66
CA PRO A 198 8.31 2.67 -4.40
C PRO A 198 6.89 2.48 -3.87
N ILE A 199 6.44 1.23 -3.92
CA ILE A 199 5.22 0.75 -3.28
C ILE A 199 5.61 0.05 -1.99
N GLY A 200 4.91 0.33 -0.88
CA GLY A 200 5.15 -0.28 0.42
C GLY A 200 3.94 -1.01 0.98
N LEU A 201 4.18 -2.09 1.71
CA LEU A 201 3.19 -2.83 2.49
C LEU A 201 3.52 -2.64 3.98
N GLN A 202 2.53 -2.24 4.78
CA GLN A 202 2.73 -1.84 6.18
C GLN A 202 2.49 -2.96 7.18
N LEU A 203 3.26 -2.92 8.27
CA LEU A 203 2.85 -3.46 9.56
C LEU A 203 2.73 -2.26 10.51
N HIS A 204 1.47 -1.87 10.81
CA HIS A 204 1.14 -0.61 11.47
C HIS A 204 1.69 -0.50 12.90
N ASP A 205 1.64 -1.59 13.65
CA ASP A 205 2.06 -1.64 15.04
C ASP A 205 2.73 -2.98 15.40
N ARG A 206 3.10 -3.15 16.67
CA ARG A 206 3.80 -4.34 17.14
C ARG A 206 2.95 -5.61 17.23
N VAL A 207 1.64 -5.50 17.02
CA VAL A 207 0.73 -6.65 17.02
C VAL A 207 0.16 -6.95 15.63
N THR A 208 0.49 -6.15 14.64
CA THR A 208 -0.01 -6.33 13.28
C THR A 208 0.45 -7.66 12.68
N VAL A 209 -0.53 -8.38 12.14
CA VAL A 209 -0.34 -9.48 11.20
C VAL A 209 -1.10 -9.13 9.93
N ALA A 210 -0.45 -9.27 8.78
CA ALA A 210 -1.06 -9.00 7.48
C ALA A 210 -0.60 -10.06 6.48
N MET A 211 -1.52 -10.52 5.63
CA MET A 211 -1.19 -11.44 4.55
C MET A 211 -1.57 -10.83 3.21
N TYR A 212 -0.77 -11.15 2.19
CA TYR A 212 -0.96 -10.65 0.83
C TYR A 212 -0.74 -11.76 -0.19
N ARG A 213 -1.52 -11.75 -1.26
CA ARG A 213 -1.35 -12.66 -2.40
C ARG A 213 -1.80 -11.99 -3.70
N ASN A 214 -1.50 -12.62 -4.83
CA ASN A 214 -1.89 -12.12 -6.16
C ASN A 214 -1.45 -10.66 -6.42
N VAL A 215 -0.30 -10.25 -5.85
CA VAL A 215 0.23 -8.88 -5.98
C VAL A 215 0.76 -8.67 -7.38
N ARG A 216 0.08 -7.84 -8.17
CA ARG A 216 0.36 -7.60 -9.58
C ARG A 216 0.34 -6.12 -9.91
N ILE A 217 1.17 -5.73 -10.86
CA ILE A 217 1.28 -4.36 -11.36
C ILE A 217 1.11 -4.33 -12.88
N ARG A 218 0.55 -3.24 -13.36
CA ARG A 218 0.54 -2.85 -14.77
C ARG A 218 1.02 -1.42 -14.87
N VAL A 219 2.26 -1.22 -15.31
CA VAL A 219 2.83 0.12 -15.51
C VAL A 219 2.12 0.79 -16.69
N VAL A 220 1.77 2.05 -16.57
CA VAL A 220 1.12 2.86 -17.63
C VAL A 220 2.14 3.86 -18.15
N LYS A 221 2.32 3.91 -19.45
CA LYS A 221 3.22 4.87 -20.14
C LYS A 221 2.49 6.15 -20.50
#